data_6edc976ec01b646225ca0be0259da814
#
_entry.id   6edc976ec01b646225ca0be0259da814
#
_cell.length_a   1.000
_cell.length_b   1.000
_cell.length_c   1.000
_cell.angle_alpha   90.00
_cell.angle_beta   90.00
_cell.angle_gamma   90.00
#
_symmetry.space_group_name_H-M   'P 1'
#
loop_
_entity.id
_entity.type
_entity.pdbx_description
1 polymer ?
#
loop_
_entity_poly.entity_id
_entity_poly.type
_entity_poly.pdbx_seq_one_letter_code
_entity_poly.pdbx_strand_id
1 'polypeptide(L)'
;MKENKRKIIVGGIILVALMVAFGIVYYMNRTVPQTGSKNNVVEVTGESGATEEYKLSTDAEYLRIAMDELVAQGSGFSYDGTDGEYGIMIEYINGERASYTEDNAYWALYVNGEYGQNGCDTQPVMDGDVYAWKYEKAQ
;
A
#
# COMPACT_ATOMS: atom_id res chain seq x y z
N MET A 1 23.48 -38.98 30.76
CA MET A 1 22.31 -39.04 29.90
C MET A 1 21.12 -38.23 30.38
N LYS A 2 20.99 -37.97 31.64
CA LYS A 2 20.01 -36.99 32.15
C LYS A 2 20.29 -35.58 31.62
N GLU A 3 21.54 -35.21 31.38
CA GLU A 3 21.94 -33.87 30.85
C GLU A 3 21.47 -33.64 29.42
N ASN A 4 21.51 -34.65 28.55
CA ASN A 4 21.10 -34.50 27.16
C ASN A 4 19.57 -34.35 27.04
N LYS A 5 18.78 -35.04 27.84
CA LYS A 5 17.32 -34.85 27.87
C LYS A 5 16.93 -33.48 28.36
N ARG A 6 17.65 -32.95 29.34
CA ARG A 6 17.40 -31.61 29.89
C ARG A 6 17.68 -30.53 28.84
N LYS A 7 18.76 -30.65 28.08
CA LYS A 7 19.11 -29.72 27.00
C LYS A 7 18.11 -29.76 25.86
N ILE A 8 17.62 -30.93 25.51
CA ILE A 8 16.62 -31.10 24.45
C ILE A 8 15.28 -30.48 24.88
N ILE A 9 14.86 -30.68 26.12
CA ILE A 9 13.63 -30.13 26.66
C ILE A 9 13.70 -28.59 26.73
N VAL A 10 14.81 -28.03 27.21
CA VAL A 10 15.02 -26.57 27.28
C VAL A 10 15.06 -25.98 25.90
N GLY A 11 15.75 -26.61 24.94
CA GLY A 11 15.78 -26.15 23.54
C GLY A 11 14.41 -26.18 22.90
N GLY A 12 13.60 -27.21 23.18
CA GLY A 12 12.22 -27.31 22.69
C GLY A 12 11.31 -26.22 23.26
N ILE A 13 11.45 -25.92 24.54
CA ILE A 13 10.68 -24.84 25.21
C ILE A 13 11.04 -23.48 24.62
N ILE A 14 12.30 -23.19 24.37
CA ILE A 14 12.77 -21.95 23.77
C ILE A 14 12.20 -21.81 22.35
N LEU A 15 12.23 -22.87 21.56
CA LEU A 15 11.69 -22.87 20.21
C LEU A 15 10.19 -22.58 20.19
N VAL A 16 9.41 -23.22 21.05
CA VAL A 16 7.97 -23.00 21.18
C VAL A 16 7.69 -21.56 21.63
N ALA A 17 8.46 -21.04 22.58
CA ALA A 17 8.32 -19.66 23.05
C ALA A 17 8.59 -18.65 21.93
N LEU A 18 9.59 -18.90 21.07
CA LEU A 18 9.87 -18.06 19.91
C LEU A 18 8.72 -18.10 18.90
N MET A 19 8.17 -19.26 18.60
CA MET A 19 7.03 -19.39 17.69
C MET A 19 5.80 -18.65 18.21
N VAL A 20 5.51 -18.73 19.50
CA VAL A 20 4.41 -18.00 20.13
C VAL A 20 4.67 -16.49 20.07
N ALA A 21 5.89 -16.04 20.35
CA ALA A 21 6.25 -14.63 20.26
C ALA A 21 6.08 -14.09 18.85
N PHE A 22 6.52 -14.80 17.83
CA PHE A 22 6.31 -14.43 16.43
C PHE A 22 4.83 -14.40 16.07
N GLY A 23 4.04 -15.35 16.55
CA GLY A 23 2.59 -15.37 16.35
C GLY A 23 1.89 -14.17 16.98
N ILE A 24 2.30 -13.78 18.18
CA ILE A 24 1.75 -12.60 18.87
C ILE A 24 2.11 -11.32 18.13
N VAL A 25 3.38 -11.16 17.73
CA VAL A 25 3.83 -9.99 16.98
C VAL A 25 3.09 -9.89 15.64
N TYR A 26 2.94 -11.00 14.94
CA TYR A 26 2.18 -11.07 13.71
C TYR A 26 0.72 -10.66 13.92
N TYR A 27 0.09 -11.18 14.99
CA TYR A 27 -1.29 -10.85 15.33
C TYR A 27 -1.47 -9.37 15.70
N MET A 28 -0.53 -8.81 16.49
CA MET A 28 -0.58 -7.41 16.92
C MET A 28 -0.30 -6.44 15.78
N ASN A 29 0.55 -6.82 14.83
CA ASN A 29 0.83 -6.03 13.64
C ASN A 29 -0.25 -6.17 12.56
N ARG A 30 -1.15 -7.11 12.72
CA ARG A 30 -2.36 -7.12 11.92
C ARG A 30 -3.21 -5.92 12.32
N THR A 31 -3.04 -4.85 11.56
CA THR A 31 -3.97 -3.74 11.71
C THR A 31 -5.37 -4.23 11.45
N VAL A 32 -6.20 -4.18 12.48
CA VAL A 32 -7.66 -4.16 12.55
C VAL A 32 -8.41 -4.89 11.45
N PRO A 33 -9.47 -5.64 11.77
CA PRO A 33 -10.18 -6.48 10.81
C PRO A 33 -10.62 -5.68 9.59
N GLN A 34 -9.77 -5.68 8.60
CA GLN A 34 -10.12 -5.20 7.30
C GLN A 34 -10.74 -6.36 6.55
N THR A 35 -11.93 -6.13 6.04
CA THR A 35 -12.60 -7.07 5.16
C THR A 35 -11.92 -6.99 3.80
N GLY A 36 -10.96 -7.87 3.57
CA GLY A 36 -10.29 -7.91 2.27
C GLY A 36 -9.28 -9.05 2.22
N SER A 37 -9.21 -9.74 1.09
CA SER A 37 -8.33 -10.88 0.89
C SER A 37 -6.97 -10.50 0.30
N LYS A 38 -6.87 -9.32 -0.32
CA LYS A 38 -5.65 -8.82 -0.93
C LYS A 38 -4.98 -7.81 0.00
N ASN A 39 -3.68 -7.96 0.19
CA ASN A 39 -2.88 -7.01 0.98
C ASN A 39 -2.01 -6.19 0.04
N ASN A 40 -2.21 -4.89 0.07
CA ASN A 40 -1.55 -3.97 -0.85
C ASN A 40 -0.98 -2.78 -0.10
N VAL A 41 -0.09 -2.07 -0.77
CA VAL A 41 0.49 -0.82 -0.28
C VAL A 41 0.27 0.25 -1.33
N VAL A 42 -0.15 1.43 -0.89
CA VAL A 42 -0.21 2.63 -1.71
C VAL A 42 0.84 3.59 -1.18
N GLU A 43 1.77 3.99 -2.03
CA GLU A 43 2.81 4.96 -1.68
C GLU A 43 2.53 6.28 -2.39
N VAL A 44 2.83 7.39 -1.73
CA VAL A 44 2.69 8.74 -2.29
C VAL A 44 4.00 9.48 -2.09
N THR A 45 4.63 9.87 -3.19
CA THR A 45 5.85 10.68 -3.17
C THR A 45 5.54 12.04 -3.80
N GLY A 46 5.55 13.08 -2.99
CA GLY A 46 5.29 14.45 -3.43
C GLY A 46 6.50 15.12 -4.06
N GLU A 47 6.33 16.38 -4.44
CA GLU A 47 7.40 17.20 -5.05
C GLU A 47 8.65 17.29 -4.19
N SER A 48 8.48 17.30 -2.86
CA SER A 48 9.60 17.35 -1.91
C SER A 48 10.45 16.08 -1.89
N GLY A 49 9.96 14.99 -2.47
CA GLY A 49 10.61 13.68 -2.43
C GLY A 49 10.26 12.85 -1.21
N ALA A 50 9.48 13.38 -0.28
CA ALA A 50 9.02 12.62 0.88
C ALA A 50 7.96 11.60 0.47
N THR A 51 8.08 10.38 0.98
CA THR A 51 7.16 9.28 0.67
C THR A 51 6.31 8.93 1.87
N GLU A 52 5.01 8.84 1.67
CA GLU A 52 4.05 8.33 2.65
C GLU A 52 3.55 6.96 2.19
N GLU A 53 3.43 6.03 3.11
CA GLU A 53 3.01 4.65 2.83
C GLU A 53 1.68 4.36 3.51
N TYR A 54 0.76 3.77 2.76
CA TYR A 54 -0.56 3.36 3.25
C TYR A 54 -0.77 1.89 3.00
N LYS A 55 -1.01 1.13 4.05
CA LYS A 55 -1.31 -0.30 3.96
C LYS A 55 -2.81 -0.49 3.83
N LEU A 56 -3.20 -1.40 2.95
CA LEU A 56 -4.60 -1.64 2.61
C LEU A 56 -4.86 -3.12 2.44
N SER A 57 -5.98 -3.59 3.02
CA SER A 57 -6.55 -4.90 2.69
C SER A 57 -7.85 -4.66 1.94
N THR A 58 -8.02 -5.29 0.78
CA THR A 58 -9.14 -4.98 -0.10
C THR A 58 -9.56 -6.19 -0.94
N ASP A 59 -10.82 -6.23 -1.33
CA ASP A 59 -11.34 -7.14 -2.36
C ASP A 59 -11.58 -6.41 -3.69
N ALA A 60 -11.19 -5.13 -3.78
CA ALA A 60 -11.40 -4.33 -4.98
C ALA A 60 -10.74 -4.95 -6.21
N GLU A 61 -11.44 -4.89 -7.33
CA GLU A 61 -10.92 -5.36 -8.61
C GLU A 61 -9.93 -4.36 -9.23
N TYR A 62 -10.22 -3.07 -9.06
CA TYR A 62 -9.43 -1.98 -9.65
C TYR A 62 -8.91 -1.03 -8.59
N LEU A 63 -7.77 -0.41 -8.88
CA LEU A 63 -7.06 0.46 -7.96
C LEU A 63 -7.90 1.65 -7.47
N ARG A 64 -8.71 2.26 -8.34
CA ARG A 64 -9.56 3.39 -7.95
C ARG A 64 -10.49 3.02 -6.80
N ILE A 65 -11.10 1.84 -6.85
CA ILE A 65 -11.99 1.37 -5.79
C ILE A 65 -11.20 1.16 -4.49
N ALA A 66 -10.00 0.58 -4.59
CA ALA A 66 -9.12 0.41 -3.44
C ALA A 66 -8.70 1.76 -2.84
N MET A 67 -8.41 2.76 -3.67
CA MET A 67 -8.11 4.12 -3.23
C MET A 67 -9.30 4.76 -2.52
N ASP A 68 -10.51 4.58 -3.04
CA ASP A 68 -11.74 5.08 -2.40
C ASP A 68 -11.95 4.44 -1.04
N GLU A 69 -11.68 3.16 -0.89
CA GLU A 69 -11.73 2.47 0.40
C GLU A 69 -10.70 3.04 1.38
N LEU A 70 -9.50 3.33 0.89
CA LEU A 70 -8.44 3.92 1.70
C LEU A 70 -8.82 5.31 2.21
N VAL A 71 -9.45 6.12 1.37
CA VAL A 71 -10.01 7.43 1.77
C VAL A 71 -11.07 7.25 2.86
N ALA A 72 -11.97 6.29 2.66
CA ALA A 72 -13.07 6.04 3.60
C ALA A 72 -12.60 5.55 4.97
N GLN A 73 -11.44 4.92 5.04
CA GLN A 73 -10.86 4.43 6.29
C GLN A 73 -10.29 5.54 7.18
N GLY A 74 -10.21 6.77 6.69
CA GLY A 74 -9.67 7.89 7.47
C GLY A 74 -8.17 7.81 7.68
N SER A 75 -7.44 7.19 6.75
CA SER A 75 -5.99 7.00 6.83
C SER A 75 -5.17 8.28 6.62
N GLY A 76 -5.82 9.36 6.18
CA GLY A 76 -5.15 10.60 5.76
C GLY A 76 -4.89 10.65 4.27
N PHE A 77 -5.11 9.57 3.54
CA PHE A 77 -5.00 9.54 2.10
C PHE A 77 -6.22 10.23 1.46
N SER A 78 -5.96 11.08 0.48
CA SER A 78 -7.00 11.70 -0.33
C SER A 78 -6.51 11.90 -1.76
N TYR A 79 -7.43 11.96 -2.69
CA TYR A 79 -7.12 12.29 -4.06
C TYR A 79 -8.29 12.98 -4.72
N ASP A 80 -8.01 13.71 -5.79
CA ASP A 80 -9.04 14.34 -6.61
C ASP A 80 -8.51 14.47 -8.03
N GLY A 81 -9.43 14.61 -8.96
CA GLY A 81 -9.10 14.73 -10.36
C GLY A 81 -10.33 14.96 -11.21
N THR A 82 -10.14 14.89 -12.52
CA THR A 82 -11.21 15.08 -13.49
C THR A 82 -11.45 13.81 -14.27
N ASP A 83 -12.71 13.35 -14.30
CA ASP A 83 -13.09 12.19 -15.09
C ASP A 83 -13.08 12.54 -16.59
N GLY A 84 -12.43 11.70 -17.36
CA GLY A 84 -12.34 11.84 -18.81
C GLY A 84 -12.71 10.57 -19.54
N GLU A 85 -12.52 10.58 -20.85
CA GLU A 85 -12.83 9.44 -21.72
C GLU A 85 -12.04 8.17 -21.35
N TYR A 86 -10.82 8.35 -20.85
CA TYR A 86 -9.93 7.23 -20.49
C TYR A 86 -9.83 7.01 -18.98
N GLY A 87 -10.80 7.49 -18.21
CA GLY A 87 -10.83 7.40 -16.77
C GLY A 87 -10.45 8.71 -16.09
N ILE A 88 -10.25 8.66 -14.79
CA ILE A 88 -9.92 9.86 -14.02
C ILE A 88 -8.47 10.29 -14.27
N MET A 89 -8.27 11.59 -14.51
CA MET A 89 -6.93 12.18 -14.46
C MET A 89 -6.71 12.75 -13.07
N ILE A 90 -5.80 12.15 -12.34
CA ILE A 90 -5.49 12.56 -10.97
C ILE A 90 -4.72 13.88 -10.99
N GLU A 91 -5.25 14.90 -10.30
CA GLU A 91 -4.62 16.21 -10.19
C GLU A 91 -4.11 16.49 -8.78
N TYR A 92 -4.80 15.95 -7.76
CA TYR A 92 -4.46 16.16 -6.36
C TYR A 92 -4.27 14.82 -5.67
N ILE A 93 -3.21 14.71 -4.88
CA ILE A 93 -3.06 13.62 -3.90
C ILE A 93 -2.62 14.26 -2.59
N ASN A 94 -3.35 13.94 -1.52
CA ASN A 94 -3.11 14.51 -0.19
C ASN A 94 -3.06 16.05 -0.19
N GLY A 95 -3.88 16.67 -1.06
CA GLY A 95 -3.94 18.11 -1.20
C GLY A 95 -2.84 18.74 -2.06
N GLU A 96 -1.91 17.94 -2.57
CA GLU A 96 -0.84 18.44 -3.44
C GLU A 96 -1.25 18.34 -4.90
N ARG A 97 -1.20 19.46 -5.60
CA ARG A 97 -1.60 19.55 -7.00
C ARG A 97 -0.42 19.25 -7.94
N ALA A 98 -0.69 18.46 -8.96
CA ALA A 98 0.18 18.31 -10.12
C ALA A 98 -0.66 18.55 -11.37
N SER A 99 -0.55 19.76 -11.94
CA SER A 99 -1.28 20.14 -13.14
C SER A 99 -0.33 20.17 -14.34
N TYR A 100 -0.68 19.42 -15.37
CA TYR A 100 0.13 19.37 -16.59
C TYR A 100 0.26 20.75 -17.24
N THR A 101 -0.84 21.50 -17.28
CA THR A 101 -0.88 22.82 -17.93
C THR A 101 -0.27 23.93 -17.10
N GLU A 102 -0.43 23.91 -15.78
CA GLU A 102 0.01 25.00 -14.90
C GLU A 102 1.34 24.72 -14.22
N ASP A 103 1.56 23.48 -13.81
CA ASP A 103 2.73 23.08 -13.03
C ASP A 103 3.77 22.32 -13.87
N ASN A 104 3.41 22.00 -15.12
CA ASN A 104 4.20 21.13 -15.99
C ASN A 104 4.55 19.82 -15.28
N ALA A 105 3.59 19.27 -14.55
CA ALA A 105 3.75 18.10 -13.71
C ALA A 105 2.53 17.19 -13.76
N TYR A 106 2.69 15.96 -13.33
CA TYR A 106 1.60 14.99 -13.25
C TYR A 106 1.88 13.98 -12.16
N TRP A 107 0.80 13.32 -11.70
CA TRP A 107 0.92 12.21 -10.77
C TRP A 107 1.12 10.92 -11.57
N ALA A 108 2.32 10.36 -11.51
CA ALA A 108 2.68 9.14 -12.22
C ALA A 108 2.40 7.91 -11.36
N LEU A 109 1.75 6.90 -11.93
CA LEU A 109 1.48 5.64 -11.25
C LEU A 109 2.56 4.62 -11.58
N TYR A 110 3.14 4.05 -10.54
CA TYR A 110 4.08 2.92 -10.65
C TYR A 110 3.48 1.70 -9.97
N VAL A 111 3.63 0.56 -10.60
CA VAL A 111 3.20 -0.74 -10.06
C VAL A 111 4.44 -1.59 -9.84
N ASN A 112 4.71 -1.92 -8.58
CA ASN A 112 5.89 -2.70 -8.18
C ASN A 112 7.20 -2.10 -8.72
N GLY A 113 7.29 -0.77 -8.73
CA GLY A 113 8.50 -0.06 -9.17
C GLY A 113 8.59 0.21 -10.66
N GLU A 114 7.63 -0.26 -11.46
CA GLU A 114 7.60 -0.05 -12.91
C GLU A 114 6.50 0.92 -13.29
N TYR A 115 6.75 1.75 -14.29
CA TYR A 115 5.76 2.71 -14.79
C TYR A 115 4.50 1.98 -15.23
N GLY A 116 3.34 2.40 -14.68
CA GLY A 116 2.06 1.75 -14.96
C GLY A 116 1.56 2.00 -16.37
N GLN A 117 1.01 0.96 -16.97
CA GLN A 117 0.42 1.04 -18.32
C GLN A 117 -1.04 1.51 -18.29
N ASN A 118 -1.67 1.44 -17.13
CA ASN A 118 -3.09 1.76 -16.94
C ASN A 118 -3.26 2.93 -15.97
N GLY A 119 -4.37 3.65 -16.08
CA GLY A 119 -4.82 4.56 -15.03
C GLY A 119 -5.43 3.77 -13.87
N CYS A 120 -5.77 4.45 -12.77
CA CYS A 120 -6.30 3.77 -11.59
C CYS A 120 -7.67 3.12 -11.83
N ASP A 121 -8.45 3.61 -12.80
CA ASP A 121 -9.76 3.03 -13.14
C ASP A 121 -9.65 1.63 -13.74
N THR A 122 -8.55 1.32 -14.41
CA THR A 122 -8.35 0.07 -15.11
C THR A 122 -7.18 -0.75 -14.62
N GLN A 123 -6.43 -0.24 -13.64
CA GLN A 123 -5.32 -0.97 -13.03
C GLN A 123 -5.87 -2.07 -12.12
N PRO A 124 -5.65 -3.36 -12.48
CA PRO A 124 -6.11 -4.46 -11.61
C PRO A 124 -5.38 -4.46 -10.27
N VAL A 125 -6.09 -4.83 -9.22
CA VAL A 125 -5.50 -5.00 -7.88
C VAL A 125 -5.14 -6.46 -7.68
N MET A 126 -3.85 -6.74 -7.54
CA MET A 126 -3.33 -8.07 -7.28
C MET A 126 -2.73 -8.12 -5.88
N ASP A 127 -2.94 -9.22 -5.16
CA ASP A 127 -2.40 -9.40 -3.82
C ASP A 127 -0.87 -9.23 -3.82
N GLY A 128 -0.38 -8.42 -2.89
CA GLY A 128 1.05 -8.15 -2.74
C GLY A 128 1.59 -7.00 -3.58
N ASP A 129 0.79 -6.43 -4.48
CA ASP A 129 1.25 -5.32 -5.30
C ASP A 129 1.43 -4.04 -4.49
N VAL A 130 2.43 -3.25 -4.91
CA VAL A 130 2.70 -1.91 -4.38
C VAL A 130 2.40 -0.90 -5.49
N TYR A 131 1.49 0.02 -5.19
CA TYR A 131 1.08 1.09 -6.10
C TYR A 131 1.65 2.40 -5.59
N ALA A 132 2.49 3.04 -6.40
CA ALA A 132 3.15 4.29 -6.01
C ALA A 132 2.69 5.43 -6.92
N TRP A 133 2.20 6.49 -6.31
CA TRP A 133 1.92 7.75 -6.97
C TRP A 133 3.09 8.69 -6.74
N LYS A 134 3.72 9.14 -7.82
CA LYS A 134 4.89 10.02 -7.74
C LYS A 134 4.62 11.32 -8.50
N TYR A 135 4.89 12.43 -7.83
CA TYR A 135 4.88 13.74 -8.47
C TYR A 135 6.07 13.82 -9.44
N GLU A 136 5.80 13.96 -10.71
CA GLU A 136 6.84 14.04 -11.74
C GLU A 136 6.64 15.26 -12.62
N LYS A 137 7.75 15.87 -13.00
CA LYS A 137 7.75 16.95 -13.98
C LYS A 137 7.66 16.37 -15.38
N ALA A 138 6.80 16.93 -16.20
CA ALA A 138 6.74 16.62 -17.63
C ALA A 138 7.96 17.24 -18.33
N GLN A 139 8.47 16.55 -19.31
CA GLN A 139 9.62 17.03 -20.08
C GLN A 139 9.18 17.84 -21.30
#